data_0ad451fe82af981024eb1ed81149cc14
#
_entry.id   0ad451fe82af981024eb1ed81149cc14
#
_cell.length_a   1.000
_cell.length_b   1.000
_cell.length_c   1.000
_cell.angle_alpha   90.00
_cell.angle_beta   90.00
_cell.angle_gamma   90.00
#
_symmetry.space_group_name_H-M   'P 1'
#
loop_
_entity.id
_entity.type
_entity.pdbx_description
1 polymer ?
#
loop_
_entity_poly.entity_id
_entity_poly.type
_entity_poly.pdbx_seq_one_letter_code
_entity_poly.pdbx_strand_id
1 'polypeptide(L)'
;SEQLEKIQLPTEIHRKLRSIKYLHYWKASECASFLHYASIVILKDRLPTDIYNHFMLLFCAVTLLSSTIYKDKWQFAGQFLDRFVQDFDKVYGERYMSSNVHNLQHMFDEVQRFGSLSSISTYPFENQLQHLKRTLRSGFRNLEQAINRISECDEFHLSKSNSQIKFPTVAVKGNTTTVHVRPGFQLRNNLRDSWFLAKDEKIVKFHETNQCSEHDIDKITIQGYELCVKGLIFNDPIESSEIFIFKGCTNSLSESLMEMSIEQIKCKLVAVHTNRKHEAIFIPLIHTLV
;
A
#
# COMPACT_ATOMS: atom_id res chain seq x y z
N SER A 1 21.23 3.82 -1.74
CA SER A 1 21.07 3.07 -0.50
C SER A 1 20.51 3.92 0.63
N GLU A 2 21.17 5.02 0.99
CA GLU A 2 20.77 5.92 2.09
C GLU A 2 19.37 6.54 1.91
N GLN A 3 19.00 6.89 0.68
CA GLN A 3 17.68 7.44 0.38
C GLN A 3 16.58 6.43 0.67
N LEU A 4 16.81 5.15 0.34
CA LEU A 4 15.86 4.06 0.58
C LEU A 4 15.60 3.84 2.08
N GLU A 5 16.66 3.89 2.88
CA GLU A 5 16.57 3.70 4.34
C GLU A 5 15.87 4.87 5.06
N LYS A 6 15.85 6.05 4.44
CA LYS A 6 15.16 7.24 4.94
C LYS A 6 13.66 7.24 4.66
N ILE A 7 13.17 6.38 3.75
CA ILE A 7 11.75 6.30 3.44
C ILE A 7 10.98 5.78 4.66
N GLN A 8 10.04 6.58 5.11
CA GLN A 8 9.18 6.24 6.23
C GLN A 8 7.83 5.76 5.71
N LEU A 9 7.63 4.46 5.70
CA LEU A 9 6.36 3.86 5.34
C LEU A 9 5.36 3.93 6.50
N PRO A 10 4.04 3.98 6.23
CA PRO A 10 2.98 3.93 7.23
C PRO A 10 3.09 2.74 8.18
N THR A 11 2.48 2.86 9.35
CA THR A 11 2.55 1.83 10.40
C THR A 11 1.89 0.53 10.01
N GLU A 12 1.00 0.51 9.04
CA GLU A 12 0.38 -0.68 8.44
C GLU A 12 1.42 -1.55 7.70
N ILE A 13 2.52 -0.94 7.25
CA ILE A 13 3.63 -1.67 6.64
C ILE A 13 4.66 -1.99 7.72
N HIS A 14 4.55 -3.17 8.30
CA HIS A 14 5.37 -3.55 9.46
C HIS A 14 6.87 -3.68 9.14
N ARG A 15 7.21 -3.97 7.87
CA ARG A 15 8.60 -4.20 7.47
C ARG A 15 9.19 -2.96 6.81
N LYS A 16 10.27 -2.44 7.41
CA LYS A 16 11.04 -1.35 6.82
C LYS A 16 11.81 -1.83 5.59
N LEU A 17 12.00 -0.93 4.63
CA LEU A 17 12.89 -1.16 3.50
C LEU A 17 14.35 -1.15 3.97
N ARG A 18 15.06 -2.22 3.70
CA ARG A 18 16.49 -2.32 3.97
C ARG A 18 17.30 -1.76 2.79
N SER A 19 18.57 -1.48 3.04
CA SER A 19 19.53 -1.08 2.01
C SER A 19 19.57 -2.08 0.85
N ILE A 20 19.76 -1.58 -0.38
CA ILE A 20 19.98 -2.40 -1.60
C ILE A 20 21.17 -3.34 -1.44
N LYS A 21 22.14 -3.04 -0.59
CA LYS A 21 23.25 -3.95 -0.26
C LYS A 21 22.77 -5.33 0.22
N TYR A 22 21.57 -5.37 0.80
CA TYR A 22 20.93 -6.59 1.31
C TYR A 22 19.84 -7.13 0.39
N LEU A 23 19.80 -6.72 -0.88
CA LEU A 23 18.75 -7.12 -1.85
C LEU A 23 18.53 -8.63 -1.91
N HIS A 24 19.62 -9.41 -1.88
CA HIS A 24 19.57 -10.87 -1.86
C HIS A 24 18.78 -11.47 -0.68
N TYR A 25 18.68 -10.73 0.41
CA TYR A 25 17.96 -11.15 1.62
C TYR A 25 16.60 -10.48 1.77
N TRP A 26 16.18 -9.67 0.80
CA TRP A 26 14.88 -9.02 0.88
C TRP A 26 13.76 -10.07 0.87
N LYS A 27 12.75 -9.82 1.67
CA LYS A 27 11.53 -10.62 1.65
C LYS A 27 10.57 -10.08 0.59
N ALA A 28 9.66 -10.92 0.12
CA ALA A 28 8.67 -10.52 -0.87
C ALA A 28 7.88 -9.27 -0.47
N SER A 29 7.57 -9.09 0.82
CA SER A 29 6.93 -7.86 1.33
C SER A 29 7.80 -6.61 1.20
N GLU A 30 9.14 -6.72 1.27
CA GLU A 30 10.05 -5.59 1.03
C GLU A 30 10.10 -5.25 -0.45
N CYS A 31 10.12 -6.28 -1.32
CA CYS A 31 10.06 -6.09 -2.78
C CYS A 31 8.74 -5.43 -3.19
N ALA A 32 7.60 -5.86 -2.62
CA ALA A 32 6.30 -5.24 -2.85
C ALA A 32 6.27 -3.78 -2.37
N SER A 33 6.78 -3.49 -1.17
CA SER A 33 6.85 -2.12 -0.65
C SER A 33 7.78 -1.25 -1.48
N PHE A 34 8.88 -1.79 -1.98
CA PHE A 34 9.77 -1.08 -2.90
C PHE A 34 9.04 -0.76 -4.20
N LEU A 35 8.42 -1.76 -4.84
CA LEU A 35 7.71 -1.59 -6.10
C LEU A 35 6.62 -0.52 -5.96
N HIS A 36 5.74 -0.63 -4.98
CA HIS A 36 4.59 0.26 -4.87
C HIS A 36 4.92 1.67 -4.38
N TYR A 37 5.91 1.83 -3.48
CA TYR A 37 6.07 3.12 -2.79
C TYR A 37 7.42 3.80 -3.01
N ALA A 38 8.51 3.05 -3.21
CA ALA A 38 9.84 3.64 -3.29
C ALA A 38 10.38 3.78 -4.71
N SER A 39 10.01 2.84 -5.60
CA SER A 39 10.65 2.67 -6.90
C SER A 39 10.54 3.89 -7.80
N ILE A 40 9.34 4.47 -7.93
CA ILE A 40 9.09 5.62 -8.82
C ILE A 40 9.89 6.87 -8.42
N VAL A 41 10.20 6.99 -7.12
CA VAL A 41 11.01 8.12 -6.62
C VAL A 41 12.50 7.84 -6.78
N ILE A 42 12.93 6.62 -6.42
CA ILE A 42 14.35 6.28 -6.38
C ILE A 42 14.92 6.02 -7.77
N LEU A 43 14.16 5.36 -8.65
CA LEU A 43 14.65 4.94 -9.95
C LEU A 43 14.65 6.08 -10.98
N LYS A 44 13.76 7.06 -10.84
CA LYS A 44 13.60 8.17 -11.78
C LYS A 44 14.91 8.89 -12.11
N ASP A 45 15.71 9.19 -11.10
CA ASP A 45 16.96 9.94 -11.25
C ASP A 45 18.19 9.02 -11.42
N ARG A 46 18.00 7.72 -11.51
CA ARG A 46 19.09 6.72 -11.51
C ARG A 46 19.13 5.82 -12.72
N LEU A 47 18.01 5.65 -13.40
CA LEU A 47 17.91 4.85 -14.60
C LEU A 47 17.92 5.76 -15.83
N PRO A 48 18.50 5.30 -16.96
CA PRO A 48 18.24 5.90 -18.26
C PRO A 48 16.75 6.00 -18.53
N THR A 49 16.34 7.04 -19.27
CA THR A 49 14.91 7.35 -19.46
C THR A 49 14.13 6.22 -20.12
N ASP A 50 14.71 5.53 -21.07
CA ASP A 50 14.13 4.38 -21.77
C ASP A 50 13.90 3.20 -20.82
N ILE A 51 14.88 2.88 -19.98
CA ILE A 51 14.75 1.82 -18.96
C ILE A 51 13.72 2.23 -17.90
N TYR A 52 13.70 3.49 -17.47
CA TYR A 52 12.71 3.96 -16.52
C TYR A 52 11.30 3.90 -17.10
N ASN A 53 11.09 4.33 -18.34
CA ASN A 53 9.79 4.26 -19.00
C ASN A 53 9.31 2.81 -19.18
N HIS A 54 10.23 1.90 -19.52
CA HIS A 54 9.91 0.49 -19.59
C HIS A 54 9.51 -0.08 -18.21
N PHE A 55 10.23 0.29 -17.15
CA PHE A 55 9.86 -0.07 -15.77
C PHE A 55 8.49 0.48 -15.38
N MET A 56 8.11 1.68 -15.85
CA MET A 56 6.81 2.28 -15.56
C MET A 56 5.63 1.48 -16.11
N LEU A 57 5.80 0.70 -17.20
CA LEU A 57 4.80 -0.26 -17.68
C LEU A 57 4.46 -1.28 -16.59
N LEU A 58 5.47 -1.90 -15.99
CA LEU A 58 5.28 -2.87 -14.90
C LEU A 58 4.68 -2.20 -13.66
N PHE A 59 5.20 -1.04 -13.25
CA PHE A 59 4.71 -0.32 -12.08
C PHE A 59 3.23 0.02 -12.19
N CYS A 60 2.82 0.62 -13.31
CA CYS A 60 1.43 1.02 -13.52
C CYS A 60 0.51 -0.19 -13.63
N ALA A 61 0.92 -1.24 -14.36
CA ALA A 61 0.15 -2.46 -14.48
C ALA A 61 -0.10 -3.13 -13.12
N VAL A 62 0.94 -3.34 -12.33
CA VAL A 62 0.81 -3.96 -11.00
C VAL A 62 -0.04 -3.09 -10.08
N THR A 63 0.12 -1.76 -10.12
CA THR A 63 -0.70 -0.84 -9.33
C THR A 63 -2.18 -0.95 -9.68
N LEU A 64 -2.53 -0.93 -10.97
CA LEU A 64 -3.89 -1.06 -11.45
C LEU A 64 -4.52 -2.41 -11.05
N LEU A 65 -3.79 -3.51 -11.23
CA LEU A 65 -4.28 -4.85 -10.90
C LEU A 65 -4.36 -5.13 -9.39
N SER A 66 -3.75 -4.28 -8.57
CA SER A 66 -3.74 -4.47 -7.11
C SER A 66 -5.01 -4.03 -6.38
N SER A 67 -5.91 -3.28 -7.03
CA SER A 67 -7.15 -2.82 -6.40
C SER A 67 -8.32 -2.87 -7.38
N THR A 68 -9.50 -3.23 -6.84
CA THR A 68 -10.76 -3.25 -7.59
C THR A 68 -11.27 -1.86 -7.97
N ILE A 69 -10.78 -0.81 -7.33
CA ILE A 69 -11.14 0.58 -7.68
C ILE A 69 -10.68 0.95 -9.10
N TYR A 70 -9.69 0.24 -9.63
CA TYR A 70 -9.17 0.42 -10.99
C TYR A 70 -9.70 -0.62 -11.98
N LYS A 71 -10.81 -1.30 -11.66
CA LYS A 71 -11.32 -2.41 -12.48
C LYS A 71 -11.61 -2.01 -13.93
N ASP A 72 -12.08 -0.80 -14.15
CA ASP A 72 -12.31 -0.20 -15.48
C ASP A 72 -11.03 -0.03 -16.30
N LYS A 73 -9.86 -0.02 -15.64
CA LYS A 73 -8.53 0.16 -16.24
C LYS A 73 -7.69 -1.13 -16.30
N TRP A 74 -8.20 -2.25 -15.81
CA TRP A 74 -7.44 -3.51 -15.80
C TRP A 74 -7.04 -3.97 -17.20
N GLN A 75 -7.83 -3.66 -18.23
CA GLN A 75 -7.48 -3.97 -19.62
C GLN A 75 -6.21 -3.23 -20.08
N PHE A 76 -6.04 -1.97 -19.70
CA PHE A 76 -4.80 -1.24 -19.96
C PHE A 76 -3.60 -1.87 -19.25
N ALA A 77 -3.80 -2.34 -18.01
CA ALA A 77 -2.76 -3.05 -17.28
C ALA A 77 -2.28 -4.32 -18.01
N GLY A 78 -3.22 -5.10 -18.60
CA GLY A 78 -2.86 -6.23 -19.46
C GLY A 78 -1.99 -5.81 -20.65
N GLN A 79 -2.39 -4.77 -21.36
CA GLN A 79 -1.61 -4.23 -22.48
C GLN A 79 -0.21 -3.72 -22.07
N PHE A 80 -0.10 -3.13 -20.88
CA PHE A 80 1.19 -2.70 -20.35
C PHE A 80 2.10 -3.88 -20.04
N LEU A 81 1.56 -4.97 -19.49
CA LEU A 81 2.33 -6.19 -19.22
C LEU A 81 2.77 -6.88 -20.50
N ASP A 82 1.91 -6.96 -21.50
CA ASP A 82 2.25 -7.51 -22.82
C ASP A 82 3.41 -6.74 -23.43
N ARG A 83 3.33 -5.42 -23.47
CA ARG A 83 4.39 -4.55 -23.97
C ARG A 83 5.67 -4.68 -23.15
N PHE A 84 5.55 -4.75 -21.81
CA PHE A 84 6.70 -4.94 -20.91
C PHE A 84 7.46 -6.23 -21.24
N VAL A 85 6.75 -7.34 -21.44
CA VAL A 85 7.38 -8.63 -21.75
C VAL A 85 7.95 -8.66 -23.17
N GLN A 86 7.24 -8.08 -24.16
CA GLN A 86 7.70 -8.01 -25.56
C GLN A 86 8.99 -7.23 -25.74
N ASP A 87 9.18 -6.15 -24.97
CA ASP A 87 10.37 -5.30 -25.08
C ASP A 87 11.47 -5.66 -24.08
N PHE A 88 11.22 -6.65 -23.19
CA PHE A 88 12.11 -6.98 -22.07
C PHE A 88 13.51 -7.43 -22.52
N ASP A 89 13.61 -8.28 -23.53
CA ASP A 89 14.86 -8.78 -24.05
C ASP A 89 15.73 -7.68 -24.68
N LYS A 90 15.11 -6.72 -25.37
CA LYS A 90 15.78 -5.58 -25.98
C LYS A 90 16.33 -4.60 -24.91
N VAL A 91 15.58 -4.42 -23.80
CA VAL A 91 15.93 -3.46 -22.75
C VAL A 91 16.96 -4.05 -21.76
N TYR A 92 16.77 -5.30 -21.33
CA TYR A 92 17.60 -5.93 -20.29
C TYR A 92 18.50 -7.03 -20.80
N GLY A 93 18.24 -7.58 -21.98
CA GLY A 93 18.96 -8.70 -22.61
C GLY A 93 18.27 -10.05 -22.40
N GLU A 94 18.31 -10.91 -23.43
CA GLU A 94 17.64 -12.20 -23.51
C GLU A 94 17.95 -13.11 -22.31
N ARG A 95 19.18 -13.09 -21.81
CA ARG A 95 19.62 -13.91 -20.66
C ARG A 95 18.84 -13.67 -19.36
N TYR A 96 18.15 -12.54 -19.26
CA TYR A 96 17.34 -12.19 -18.09
C TYR A 96 15.86 -12.55 -18.25
N MET A 97 15.44 -12.98 -19.44
CA MET A 97 14.10 -13.47 -19.70
C MET A 97 13.90 -14.79 -18.94
N SER A 98 13.17 -14.72 -17.85
CA SER A 98 12.82 -15.89 -17.03
C SER A 98 11.36 -16.26 -17.22
N SER A 99 10.99 -17.49 -16.81
CA SER A 99 9.58 -17.89 -16.77
C SER A 99 8.71 -16.95 -15.92
N ASN A 100 9.27 -16.38 -14.87
CA ASN A 100 8.55 -15.38 -14.03
C ASN A 100 8.24 -14.12 -14.82
N VAL A 101 9.17 -13.64 -15.65
CA VAL A 101 8.92 -12.46 -16.51
C VAL A 101 7.89 -12.80 -17.58
N HIS A 102 8.03 -13.94 -18.24
CA HIS A 102 7.08 -14.41 -19.24
C HIS A 102 5.64 -14.53 -18.65
N ASN A 103 5.52 -15.08 -17.46
CA ASN A 103 4.22 -15.28 -16.80
C ASN A 103 3.50 -13.98 -16.44
N LEU A 104 4.16 -12.82 -16.48
CA LEU A 104 3.48 -11.52 -16.28
C LEU A 104 2.36 -11.27 -17.31
N GLN A 105 2.47 -11.82 -18.52
CA GLN A 105 1.43 -11.71 -19.55
C GLN A 105 0.10 -12.36 -19.13
N HIS A 106 0.13 -13.38 -18.28
CA HIS A 106 -1.06 -14.10 -17.81
C HIS A 106 -1.70 -13.45 -16.58
N MET A 107 -1.05 -12.47 -15.98
CA MET A 107 -1.51 -11.84 -14.73
C MET A 107 -2.88 -11.15 -14.89
N PHE A 108 -3.13 -10.54 -16.05
CA PHE A 108 -4.43 -9.90 -16.33
C PHE A 108 -5.56 -10.91 -16.33
N ASP A 109 -5.40 -12.05 -17.01
CA ASP A 109 -6.40 -13.12 -17.08
C ASP A 109 -6.71 -13.68 -15.69
N GLU A 110 -5.69 -13.88 -14.86
CA GLU A 110 -5.86 -14.34 -13.48
C GLU A 110 -6.63 -13.32 -12.63
N VAL A 111 -6.29 -12.04 -12.73
CA VAL A 111 -7.02 -10.98 -12.03
C VAL A 111 -8.46 -10.86 -12.53
N GLN A 112 -8.70 -11.04 -13.81
CA GLN A 112 -10.04 -11.00 -14.37
C GLN A 112 -10.92 -12.14 -13.84
N ARG A 113 -10.34 -13.32 -13.60
CA ARG A 113 -11.05 -14.51 -13.09
C ARG A 113 -11.25 -14.50 -11.58
N PHE A 114 -10.25 -14.08 -10.82
CA PHE A 114 -10.18 -14.29 -9.38
C PHE A 114 -10.20 -13.01 -8.55
N GLY A 115 -10.20 -11.84 -9.20
CA GLY A 115 -10.15 -10.54 -8.53
C GLY A 115 -8.76 -9.93 -8.47
N SER A 116 -8.60 -8.83 -7.73
CA SER A 116 -7.34 -8.08 -7.65
C SER A 116 -6.17 -8.92 -7.13
N LEU A 117 -4.93 -8.50 -7.41
CA LEU A 117 -3.72 -9.20 -6.93
C LEU A 117 -3.71 -9.42 -5.41
N SER A 118 -4.32 -8.52 -4.65
CA SER A 118 -4.45 -8.67 -3.20
C SER A 118 -5.35 -9.85 -2.80
N SER A 119 -6.39 -10.16 -3.60
CA SER A 119 -7.33 -11.26 -3.31
C SER A 119 -6.79 -12.63 -3.70
N ILE A 120 -5.85 -12.69 -4.66
CA ILE A 120 -5.22 -13.95 -5.10
C ILE A 120 -3.85 -14.19 -4.48
N SER A 121 -3.45 -13.33 -3.55
CA SER A 121 -2.16 -13.42 -2.86
C SER A 121 -2.05 -14.67 -2.00
N THR A 122 -0.92 -15.35 -2.06
CA THR A 122 -0.61 -16.52 -1.20
C THR A 122 -0.09 -16.15 0.19
N TYR A 123 0.18 -14.89 0.47
CA TYR A 123 0.68 -14.43 1.77
C TYR A 123 -0.15 -14.88 2.99
N PRO A 124 -1.49 -14.87 2.96
CA PRO A 124 -2.29 -15.38 4.06
C PRO A 124 -2.00 -16.85 4.36
N PHE A 125 -1.82 -17.68 3.32
CA PHE A 125 -1.51 -19.10 3.46
C PHE A 125 -0.10 -19.33 4.01
N GLU A 126 0.90 -18.58 3.51
CA GLU A 126 2.27 -18.63 4.04
C GLU A 126 2.32 -18.26 5.52
N ASN A 127 1.61 -17.20 5.92
CA ASN A 127 1.49 -16.79 7.31
C ASN A 127 0.83 -17.86 8.17
N GLN A 128 -0.22 -18.51 7.68
CA GLN A 128 -0.91 -19.60 8.39
C GLN A 128 0.01 -20.82 8.55
N LEU A 129 0.71 -21.22 7.49
CA LEU A 129 1.70 -22.29 7.55
C LEU A 129 2.83 -22.00 8.54
N GLN A 130 3.31 -20.74 8.58
CA GLN A 130 4.30 -20.32 9.55
C GLN A 130 3.76 -20.38 10.99
N HIS A 131 2.51 -19.98 11.18
CA HIS A 131 1.83 -20.08 12.48
C HIS A 131 1.77 -21.53 12.93
N LEU A 132 1.26 -22.44 12.10
CA LEU A 132 1.22 -23.87 12.37
C LEU A 132 2.61 -24.43 12.70
N LYS A 133 3.63 -24.10 11.92
CA LYS A 133 5.01 -24.53 12.18
C LYS A 133 5.53 -24.09 13.54
N ARG A 134 5.17 -22.90 14.00
CA ARG A 134 5.57 -22.38 15.33
C ARG A 134 4.82 -23.05 16.49
N THR A 135 3.63 -23.60 16.24
CA THR A 135 2.83 -24.27 17.27
C THR A 135 3.25 -25.73 17.49
N LEU A 136 4.00 -26.32 16.55
CA LEU A 136 4.58 -27.65 16.71
C LEU A 136 5.71 -27.63 17.75
N ARG A 137 5.62 -28.49 18.77
CA ARG A 137 6.54 -28.53 19.91
C ARG A 137 7.66 -29.57 19.75
N SER A 138 7.41 -30.63 18.99
CA SER A 138 8.34 -31.72 18.79
C SER A 138 8.31 -32.23 17.35
N GLY A 139 9.35 -32.94 16.91
CA GLY A 139 9.38 -33.59 15.59
C GLY A 139 8.57 -34.90 15.51
N PHE A 140 7.89 -35.29 16.60
CA PHE A 140 7.12 -36.52 16.66
C PHE A 140 5.62 -36.25 16.48
N ARG A 141 4.94 -37.04 15.64
CA ARG A 141 3.50 -36.92 15.36
C ARG A 141 3.06 -35.50 14.94
N ASN A 142 3.81 -34.88 14.02
CA ASN A 142 3.57 -33.49 13.62
C ASN A 142 2.15 -33.24 13.11
N LEU A 143 1.55 -34.20 12.39
CA LEU A 143 0.19 -34.06 11.85
C LEU A 143 -0.85 -34.01 12.99
N GLU A 144 -0.76 -34.91 13.95
CA GLU A 144 -1.67 -34.93 15.11
C GLU A 144 -1.55 -33.67 15.94
N GLN A 145 -0.30 -33.17 16.16
CA GLN A 145 -0.08 -31.89 16.83
C GLN A 145 -0.70 -30.72 16.03
N ALA A 146 -0.53 -30.69 14.71
CA ALA A 146 -1.09 -29.63 13.87
C ALA A 146 -2.63 -29.62 13.95
N ILE A 147 -3.27 -30.80 13.82
CA ILE A 147 -4.72 -30.93 13.91
C ILE A 147 -5.25 -30.44 15.27
N ASN A 148 -4.65 -30.91 16.37
CA ASN A 148 -5.06 -30.49 17.70
C ASN A 148 -4.92 -28.98 17.92
N ARG A 149 -3.81 -28.36 17.40
CA ARG A 149 -3.61 -26.91 17.51
C ARG A 149 -4.55 -26.10 16.64
N ILE A 150 -4.91 -26.59 15.46
CA ILE A 150 -5.94 -25.96 14.62
C ILE A 150 -7.27 -25.99 15.35
N SER A 151 -7.69 -27.15 15.89
CA SER A 151 -8.95 -27.26 16.64
C SER A 151 -8.99 -26.35 17.87
N GLU A 152 -7.89 -26.29 18.66
CA GLU A 152 -7.78 -25.37 19.81
C GLU A 152 -7.90 -23.88 19.36
N CYS A 153 -7.28 -23.50 18.23
CA CYS A 153 -7.39 -22.16 17.69
C CYS A 153 -8.81 -21.83 17.23
N ASP A 154 -9.47 -22.76 16.57
CA ASP A 154 -10.85 -22.58 16.07
C ASP A 154 -11.84 -22.42 17.24
N GLU A 155 -11.74 -23.25 18.29
CA GLU A 155 -12.55 -23.11 19.52
C GLU A 155 -12.32 -21.74 20.19
N PHE A 156 -11.06 -21.27 20.24
CA PHE A 156 -10.73 -19.97 20.80
C PHE A 156 -11.27 -18.81 19.96
N HIS A 157 -11.22 -18.93 18.64
CA HIS A 157 -11.79 -17.93 17.73
C HIS A 157 -13.31 -17.91 17.81
N LEU A 158 -13.98 -19.05 17.88
CA LEU A 158 -15.43 -19.15 18.07
C LEU A 158 -15.86 -18.51 19.40
N SER A 159 -15.09 -18.70 20.48
CA SER A 159 -15.39 -18.10 21.78
C SER A 159 -15.20 -16.58 21.82
N LYS A 160 -14.31 -16.02 20.94
CA LYS A 160 -14.04 -14.57 20.84
C LYS A 160 -14.88 -13.86 19.78
N SER A 161 -15.61 -14.53 18.92
CA SER A 161 -16.33 -13.95 17.79
C SER A 161 -17.47 -12.98 18.15
N ASN A 162 -17.75 -12.77 19.44
CA ASN A 162 -18.84 -11.87 19.89
C ASN A 162 -18.45 -10.39 20.06
N SER A 163 -17.20 -9.99 19.80
CA SER A 163 -16.82 -8.56 19.80
C SER A 163 -16.39 -8.11 18.41
N GLN A 164 -17.36 -7.86 17.53
CA GLN A 164 -17.08 -7.13 16.29
C GLN A 164 -16.66 -5.71 16.67
N ILE A 165 -15.38 -5.39 16.44
CA ILE A 165 -14.90 -4.01 16.55
C ILE A 165 -15.64 -3.22 15.49
N LYS A 166 -16.51 -2.31 15.91
CA LYS A 166 -17.18 -1.37 15.01
C LYS A 166 -16.17 -0.29 14.60
N PHE A 167 -16.11 0.00 13.34
CA PHE A 167 -15.35 1.13 12.80
C PHE A 167 -16.31 2.25 12.38
N PRO A 168 -15.87 3.52 12.43
CA PRO A 168 -14.57 4.02 12.90
C PRO A 168 -14.45 4.02 14.44
N THR A 169 -13.21 4.00 14.96
CA THR A 169 -12.93 4.15 16.40
C THR A 169 -11.80 5.15 16.63
N VAL A 170 -11.85 5.84 17.76
CA VAL A 170 -10.80 6.75 18.20
C VAL A 170 -10.15 6.20 19.46
N ALA A 171 -8.83 6.10 19.45
CA ALA A 171 -8.04 5.69 20.60
C ALA A 171 -7.10 6.82 21.00
N VAL A 172 -7.14 7.23 22.26
CA VAL A 172 -6.27 8.25 22.83
C VAL A 172 -5.27 7.56 23.76
N LYS A 173 -3.97 7.75 23.49
CA LYS A 173 -2.90 7.22 24.32
C LYS A 173 -1.89 8.34 24.62
N GLY A 174 -1.93 8.89 25.84
CA GLY A 174 -1.18 10.09 26.19
C GLY A 174 -1.57 11.25 25.29
N ASN A 175 -0.61 11.89 24.65
CA ASN A 175 -0.83 13.02 23.74
C ASN A 175 -1.07 12.59 22.28
N THR A 176 -1.24 11.30 22.01
CA THR A 176 -1.40 10.80 20.63
C THR A 176 -2.81 10.30 20.44
N THR A 177 -3.53 10.94 19.52
CA THR A 177 -4.84 10.47 19.03
C THR A 177 -4.64 9.62 17.80
N THR A 178 -5.26 8.44 17.80
CA THR A 178 -5.30 7.52 16.65
C THR A 178 -6.74 7.33 16.23
N VAL A 179 -7.02 7.61 14.97
CA VAL A 179 -8.32 7.33 14.36
C VAL A 179 -8.19 6.06 13.54
N HIS A 180 -8.89 5.01 13.93
CA HIS A 180 -9.03 3.79 13.14
C HIS A 180 -10.23 3.94 12.21
N VAL A 181 -9.98 4.26 10.95
CA VAL A 181 -11.01 4.51 9.94
C VAL A 181 -11.74 3.21 9.57
N ARG A 182 -10.98 2.14 9.36
CA ARG A 182 -11.44 0.79 9.02
C ARG A 182 -10.32 -0.22 9.29
N PRO A 183 -10.54 -1.54 9.17
CA PRO A 183 -9.49 -2.53 9.36
C PRO A 183 -8.26 -2.24 8.49
N GLY A 184 -7.07 -2.21 9.10
CA GLY A 184 -5.82 -1.92 8.37
C GLY A 184 -5.68 -0.47 7.89
N PHE A 185 -6.48 0.48 8.40
CA PHE A 185 -6.36 1.90 8.07
C PHE A 185 -6.49 2.78 9.32
N GLN A 186 -5.39 3.39 9.72
CA GLN A 186 -5.35 4.34 10.83
C GLN A 186 -4.73 5.67 10.43
N LEU A 187 -5.19 6.74 11.07
CA LEU A 187 -4.63 8.09 10.95
C LEU A 187 -4.05 8.53 12.30
N ARG A 188 -2.91 9.19 12.25
CA ARG A 188 -2.24 9.83 13.39
C ARG A 188 -1.59 11.13 12.94
N ASN A 189 -1.52 12.11 13.80
CA ASN A 189 -0.76 13.32 13.53
C ASN A 189 0.75 13.07 13.72
N ASN A 190 1.35 12.37 12.74
CA ASN A 190 2.79 12.14 12.69
C ASN A 190 3.26 12.11 11.21
N LEU A 191 4.57 11.95 10.98
CA LEU A 191 5.15 11.98 9.63
C LEU A 191 4.71 10.82 8.73
N ARG A 192 4.30 9.68 9.29
CA ARG A 192 4.01 8.44 8.53
C ARG A 192 2.53 8.26 8.23
N ASP A 193 1.69 8.70 9.16
CA ASP A 193 0.30 8.25 9.21
C ASP A 193 -0.70 9.40 9.08
N SER A 194 -0.23 10.61 8.71
CA SER A 194 -1.08 11.80 8.68
C SER A 194 -1.72 12.10 7.32
N TRP A 195 -1.27 11.49 6.24
CA TRP A 195 -1.73 11.85 4.90
C TRP A 195 -2.82 10.93 4.39
N PHE A 196 -3.87 11.53 3.83
CA PHE A 196 -4.95 10.80 3.18
C PHE A 196 -5.49 11.56 1.97
N LEU A 197 -6.17 10.83 1.08
CA LEU A 197 -6.91 11.35 -0.05
C LEU A 197 -8.39 11.35 0.30
N ALA A 198 -9.05 12.47 0.09
CA ALA A 198 -10.50 12.59 0.20
C ALA A 198 -11.18 12.16 -1.12
N LYS A 199 -12.50 11.90 -1.08
CA LYS A 199 -13.28 11.49 -2.26
C LYS A 199 -13.35 12.56 -3.35
N ASP A 200 -13.24 13.84 -2.96
CA ASP A 200 -13.13 15.00 -3.86
C ASP A 200 -11.69 15.23 -4.38
N GLU A 201 -10.81 14.22 -4.20
CA GLU A 201 -9.39 14.22 -4.62
C GLU A 201 -8.51 15.26 -3.94
N LYS A 202 -8.92 15.83 -2.84
CA LYS A 202 -8.05 16.65 -2.01
C LYS A 202 -7.09 15.80 -1.22
N ILE A 203 -5.83 16.20 -1.19
CA ILE A 203 -4.83 15.61 -0.31
C ILE A 203 -4.84 16.38 0.99
N VAL A 204 -5.07 15.67 2.08
CA VAL A 204 -5.22 16.29 3.40
C VAL A 204 -4.21 15.70 4.38
N LYS A 205 -3.61 16.59 5.16
CA LYS A 205 -2.78 16.23 6.31
C LYS A 205 -3.63 16.23 7.56
N PHE A 206 -3.87 15.05 8.12
CA PHE A 206 -4.61 14.88 9.37
C PHE A 206 -3.97 15.67 10.52
N HIS A 207 -4.75 16.40 11.25
CA HIS A 207 -4.34 17.15 12.43
C HIS A 207 -4.93 16.56 13.70
N GLU A 208 -6.26 16.55 13.81
CA GLU A 208 -6.97 16.04 14.98
C GLU A 208 -8.38 15.54 14.62
N THR A 209 -9.10 15.04 15.61
CA THR A 209 -10.49 14.60 15.48
C THR A 209 -11.34 15.24 16.54
N ASN A 210 -12.54 15.66 16.14
CA ASN A 210 -13.58 16.07 17.07
C ASN A 210 -14.45 14.85 17.37
N GLN A 211 -14.40 14.37 18.60
CA GLN A 211 -15.28 13.32 19.09
C GLN A 211 -16.31 13.95 20.01
N CYS A 212 -17.56 13.95 19.60
CA CYS A 212 -18.67 14.54 20.37
C CYS A 212 -19.28 13.61 21.40
N SER A 213 -18.59 12.66 21.95
CA SER A 213 -18.92 11.70 23.03
C SER A 213 -18.60 10.24 22.65
N GLU A 214 -18.31 9.40 23.64
CA GLU A 214 -17.92 7.99 23.43
C GLU A 214 -19.00 7.11 22.78
N HIS A 215 -20.23 7.58 22.64
CA HIS A 215 -21.37 6.79 22.18
C HIS A 215 -21.89 7.13 20.77
N ASP A 216 -21.45 8.24 20.16
CA ASP A 216 -21.89 8.69 18.84
C ASP A 216 -20.80 8.39 17.77
N ILE A 217 -20.69 7.14 17.35
CA ILE A 217 -19.75 6.70 16.31
C ILE A 217 -20.03 7.38 14.95
N ASP A 218 -21.30 7.69 14.69
CA ASP A 218 -21.75 8.30 13.44
C ASP A 218 -21.40 9.81 13.30
N LYS A 219 -20.82 10.41 14.35
CA LYS A 219 -20.47 11.85 14.37
C LYS A 219 -18.98 12.13 14.50
N ILE A 220 -18.13 11.14 14.25
CA ILE A 220 -16.69 11.38 14.26
C ILE A 220 -16.32 12.20 13.03
N THR A 221 -15.90 13.45 13.26
CA THR A 221 -15.30 14.31 12.24
C THR A 221 -13.80 14.39 12.43
N ILE A 222 -13.10 14.59 11.34
CA ILE A 222 -11.66 14.78 11.32
C ILE A 222 -11.33 16.17 10.83
N GLN A 223 -10.28 16.72 11.38
CA GLN A 223 -9.73 18.01 10.97
C GLN A 223 -8.35 17.85 10.38
N GLY A 224 -8.05 18.62 9.35
CA GLY A 224 -6.77 18.58 8.67
C GLY A 224 -6.53 19.79 7.79
N TYR A 225 -5.32 19.87 7.25
CA TYR A 225 -4.89 20.92 6.34
C TYR A 225 -4.83 20.37 4.91
N GLU A 226 -5.45 21.06 3.97
CA GLU A 226 -5.39 20.71 2.55
C GLU A 226 -4.02 21.05 1.96
N LEU A 227 -3.51 20.18 1.11
CA LEU A 227 -2.31 20.43 0.31
C LEU A 227 -2.70 21.33 -0.87
N CYS A 228 -2.26 22.60 -0.85
CA CYS A 228 -2.68 23.61 -1.84
C CYS A 228 -2.11 23.38 -3.24
N VAL A 229 -0.89 22.81 -3.35
CA VAL A 229 -0.22 22.61 -4.62
C VAL A 229 0.05 21.13 -4.85
N LYS A 230 -0.63 20.58 -5.85
CA LYS A 230 -0.40 19.23 -6.34
C LYS A 230 -0.16 19.23 -7.85
N GLY A 231 0.60 18.27 -8.34
CA GLY A 231 0.91 18.13 -9.77
C GLY A 231 1.14 16.68 -10.17
N LEU A 232 1.25 16.46 -11.47
CA LEU A 232 1.54 15.16 -12.04
C LEU A 232 3.03 14.81 -11.86
N ILE A 233 3.33 13.52 -11.83
CA ILE A 233 4.68 12.97 -11.75
C ILE A 233 5.12 12.42 -13.09
N PHE A 234 4.20 11.77 -13.79
CA PHE A 234 4.36 11.17 -15.11
C PHE A 234 3.02 11.16 -15.85
N ASN A 235 3.09 11.09 -17.18
CA ASN A 235 1.93 11.06 -18.08
C ASN A 235 1.87 9.79 -18.93
N ASP A 236 2.95 9.00 -18.95
CA ASP A 236 3.07 7.75 -19.70
C ASP A 236 3.51 6.63 -18.75
N PRO A 237 2.95 5.41 -18.85
CA PRO A 237 1.96 4.89 -19.80
C PRO A 237 0.51 5.30 -19.49
N ILE A 238 0.24 5.92 -18.37
CA ILE A 238 -1.03 6.51 -17.92
C ILE A 238 -0.72 7.71 -17.05
N GLU A 239 -1.62 8.69 -16.99
CA GLU A 239 -1.40 9.82 -16.08
C GLU A 239 -1.38 9.39 -14.62
N SER A 240 -0.42 9.92 -13.86
CA SER A 240 -0.26 9.57 -12.44
C SER A 240 -1.49 9.92 -11.59
N SER A 241 -2.28 10.92 -11.99
CA SER A 241 -3.57 11.29 -11.38
C SER A 241 -4.60 10.17 -11.47
N GLU A 242 -4.63 9.41 -12.56
CA GLU A 242 -5.58 8.32 -12.78
C GLU A 242 -5.38 7.13 -11.84
N ILE A 243 -4.21 7.03 -11.23
CA ILE A 243 -3.89 6.07 -10.19
C ILE A 243 -3.66 6.74 -8.83
N PHE A 244 -4.17 7.98 -8.69
CA PHE A 244 -4.15 8.80 -7.47
C PHE A 244 -2.74 9.07 -6.92
N ILE A 245 -1.74 9.16 -7.81
CA ILE A 245 -0.37 9.49 -7.46
C ILE A 245 -0.09 10.94 -7.83
N PHE A 246 0.31 11.73 -6.83
CA PHE A 246 0.52 13.16 -6.99
C PHE A 246 1.87 13.59 -6.40
N LYS A 247 2.40 14.66 -6.95
CA LYS A 247 3.53 15.38 -6.40
C LYS A 247 3.04 16.63 -5.70
N GLY A 248 3.62 16.99 -4.57
CA GLY A 248 3.25 18.20 -3.87
C GLY A 248 4.33 18.72 -2.94
N CYS A 249 4.12 19.95 -2.44
CA CYS A 249 5.00 20.60 -1.48
C CYS A 249 4.38 20.51 -0.07
N THR A 250 5.02 19.75 0.82
CA THR A 250 4.51 19.49 2.17
C THR A 250 4.38 20.73 3.06
N ASN A 251 4.98 21.87 2.65
CA ASN A 251 4.86 23.16 3.32
C ASN A 251 3.74 24.04 2.73
N SER A 252 3.15 23.65 1.60
CA SER A 252 2.05 24.39 0.96
C SER A 252 0.73 23.83 1.43
N LEU A 253 0.43 24.06 2.70
CA LEU A 253 -0.83 23.69 3.35
C LEU A 253 -1.78 24.88 3.42
N SER A 254 -3.09 24.61 3.46
CA SER A 254 -4.11 25.62 3.70
C SER A 254 -3.87 26.33 5.05
N GLU A 255 -4.21 27.62 5.13
CA GLU A 255 -4.11 28.36 6.37
C GLU A 255 -5.18 27.97 7.40
N SER A 256 -6.34 27.53 6.92
CA SER A 256 -7.47 27.10 7.74
C SER A 256 -7.57 25.58 7.79
N LEU A 257 -7.94 25.07 8.96
CA LEU A 257 -8.35 23.68 9.13
C LEU A 257 -9.65 23.44 8.37
N MET A 258 -9.69 22.37 7.60
CA MET A 258 -10.92 21.85 7.03
C MET A 258 -11.45 20.73 7.92
N GLU A 259 -12.74 20.68 8.09
CA GLU A 259 -13.45 19.62 8.80
C GLU A 259 -14.20 18.74 7.80
N MET A 260 -14.15 17.44 8.00
CA MET A 260 -14.86 16.48 7.15
C MET A 260 -15.26 15.23 7.92
N SER A 261 -16.29 14.55 7.43
CA SER A 261 -16.69 13.23 7.91
C SER A 261 -15.66 12.17 7.49
N ILE A 262 -15.48 11.14 8.33
CA ILE A 262 -14.62 9.97 7.99
C ILE A 262 -15.06 9.29 6.70
N GLU A 263 -16.35 9.30 6.38
CA GLU A 263 -16.88 8.73 5.15
C GLU A 263 -16.37 9.41 3.87
N GLN A 264 -15.90 10.65 3.97
CA GLN A 264 -15.30 11.38 2.85
C GLN A 264 -13.86 10.96 2.55
N ILE A 265 -13.27 10.12 3.40
CA ILE A 265 -11.92 9.60 3.15
C ILE A 265 -11.97 8.49 2.09
N LYS A 266 -11.17 8.64 1.04
CA LYS A 266 -10.98 7.64 -0.01
C LYS A 266 -9.94 6.60 0.37
N CYS A 267 -8.72 7.04 0.69
CA CYS A 267 -7.61 6.16 1.07
C CYS A 267 -6.54 6.89 1.88
N LYS A 268 -5.68 6.13 2.54
CA LYS A 268 -4.45 6.64 3.13
C LYS A 268 -3.39 6.87 2.05
N LEU A 269 -2.56 7.89 2.24
CA LEU A 269 -1.44 8.19 1.35
C LEU A 269 -0.10 7.94 2.04
N VAL A 270 0.83 7.37 1.30
CA VAL A 270 2.25 7.28 1.64
C VAL A 270 2.94 8.51 1.09
N ALA A 271 3.50 9.36 1.95
CA ALA A 271 4.28 10.51 1.53
C ALA A 271 5.77 10.13 1.44
N VAL A 272 6.29 10.05 0.23
CA VAL A 272 7.71 9.74 -0.02
C VAL A 272 8.44 11.01 -0.40
N HIS A 273 9.32 11.48 0.48
CA HIS A 273 10.11 12.68 0.26
C HIS A 273 11.15 12.46 -0.84
N THR A 274 11.24 13.43 -1.74
CA THR A 274 12.25 13.46 -2.80
C THR A 274 13.55 14.09 -2.28
N ASN A 275 14.56 14.21 -3.15
CA ASN A 275 15.80 14.93 -2.83
C ASN A 275 15.61 16.46 -2.76
N ARG A 276 14.46 16.97 -3.22
CA ARG A 276 14.14 18.40 -3.15
C ARG A 276 13.52 18.73 -1.80
N LYS A 277 13.89 19.87 -1.24
CA LYS A 277 13.40 20.32 0.04
C LYS A 277 11.87 20.47 0.02
N HIS A 278 11.19 19.86 1.00
CA HIS A 278 9.73 19.90 1.16
C HIS A 278 8.91 19.30 0.01
N GLU A 279 9.54 18.65 -0.97
CA GLU A 279 8.81 17.94 -2.02
C GLU A 279 8.57 16.49 -1.61
N ALA A 280 7.33 16.04 -1.79
CA ALA A 280 6.95 14.65 -1.58
C ALA A 280 6.07 14.14 -2.72
N ILE A 281 6.13 12.84 -2.93
CA ILE A 281 5.23 12.08 -3.80
C ILE A 281 4.24 11.35 -2.89
N PHE A 282 2.97 11.57 -3.15
CA PHE A 282 1.85 10.99 -2.42
C PHE A 282 1.30 9.81 -3.21
N ILE A 283 1.38 8.62 -2.62
CA ILE A 283 1.04 7.35 -3.26
C ILE A 283 -0.03 6.68 -2.42
N PRO A 284 -1.14 6.21 -3.01
CA PRO A 284 -2.17 5.49 -2.26
C PRO A 284 -1.60 4.25 -1.56
N LEU A 285 -1.94 4.08 -0.29
CA LEU A 285 -1.69 2.83 0.41
C LEU A 285 -2.69 1.79 -0.10
N ILE A 286 -2.25 0.90 -0.98
CA ILE A 286 -3.06 0.06 -1.87
C ILE A 286 -4.24 -0.62 -1.15
N HIS A 287 -4.00 -1.28 -0.01
CA HIS A 287 -5.05 -2.01 0.71
C HIS A 287 -6.09 -1.09 1.40
N THR A 288 -5.87 0.23 1.38
CA THR A 288 -6.83 1.21 1.90
C THR A 288 -7.68 1.85 0.78
N LEU A 289 -7.47 1.51 -0.48
CA LEU A 289 -8.30 1.92 -1.60
C LEU A 289 -9.60 1.11 -1.61
N VAL A 290 -10.73 1.78 -1.46
CA VAL A 290 -12.09 1.20 -1.46
C VAL A 290 -13.01 2.03 -2.32
#